data_b54c9f3ce5e14f82c6856e0f2958f42e
#
_entry.id   b54c9f3ce5e14f82c6856e0f2958f42e
#
_cell.length_a   1.000
_cell.length_b   1.000
_cell.length_c   1.000
_cell.angle_alpha   90.00
_cell.angle_beta   90.00
_cell.angle_gamma   90.00
#
_symmetry.space_group_name_H-M   'P 1'
#
loop_
_entity.id
_entity.type
_entity.pdbx_description
1 polymer ?
#
loop_
_entity_poly.entity_id
_entity_poly.type
_entity_poly.pdbx_seq_one_letter_code
_entity_poly.pdbx_strand_id
1 'polypeptide(L)'
;MDNVKTGALIKQLRRDKGMTQKDLAGQLHITDRAVSKWERGISAPDISLLEPLSEILGVSVVELIRGELAESAAPEAESAARETLDYSRSELRRRTRTLRLRHLLIALGAVLLAALVCFAALSYSGRLYIIDDVDSPDGTANVTVYSKGFSGWGHGFSTRDAVSLVLRDSSSRGRITYGDCRYAGLWWAPDGSKYVLALEGWDGEGNTSLMLNWWDDNSESNLDFYLSSAAYSCGLPGSGDDYWLFHDNVEFRFVQWAGDSENMLISYTLEAPDGTARSGYFWYNCITK
;
A
#
# COMPACT_ATOMS: atom_id res chain seq x y z
N MET A 1 53.12 9.77 21.77
CA MET A 1 52.69 11.03 22.41
C MET A 1 52.85 10.89 23.90
N ASP A 2 53.60 11.78 24.52
CA ASP A 2 53.77 11.82 25.97
C ASP A 2 52.66 12.70 26.58
N ASN A 3 51.70 12.07 27.26
CA ASN A 3 50.52 12.78 27.77
C ASN A 3 50.87 13.86 28.79
N VAL A 4 51.96 13.68 29.56
CA VAL A 4 52.40 14.63 30.60
C VAL A 4 52.98 15.87 29.95
N LYS A 5 53.88 15.69 28.98
CA LYS A 5 54.52 16.81 28.26
C LYS A 5 53.50 17.57 27.43
N THR A 6 52.64 16.84 26.65
CA THR A 6 51.57 17.45 25.85
C THR A 6 50.56 18.21 26.72
N GLY A 7 50.17 17.64 27.86
CA GLY A 7 49.24 18.29 28.79
C GLY A 7 49.84 19.57 29.42
N ALA A 8 51.15 19.55 29.78
CA ALA A 8 51.84 20.71 30.28
C ALA A 8 51.91 21.84 29.23
N LEU A 9 52.23 21.51 27.98
CA LEU A 9 52.25 22.44 26.86
C LEU A 9 50.88 23.08 26.60
N ILE A 10 49.82 22.27 26.55
CA ILE A 10 48.43 22.76 26.40
C ILE A 10 48.08 23.75 27.51
N LYS A 11 48.41 23.42 28.76
CA LYS A 11 48.14 24.28 29.93
C LYS A 11 48.91 25.60 29.83
N GLN A 12 50.16 25.58 29.42
CA GLN A 12 50.99 26.76 29.25
C GLN A 12 50.41 27.67 28.17
N LEU A 13 50.22 27.16 26.95
CA LEU A 13 49.73 27.94 25.80
C LEU A 13 48.34 28.53 26.04
N ARG A 14 47.43 27.75 26.67
CA ARG A 14 46.13 28.26 27.08
C ARG A 14 46.22 29.45 28.01
N ARG A 15 47.10 29.37 29.02
CA ARG A 15 47.33 30.46 29.98
C ARG A 15 47.96 31.69 29.34
N ASP A 16 48.91 31.47 28.44
CA ASP A 16 49.57 32.55 27.70
C ASP A 16 48.56 33.35 26.83
N LYS A 17 47.50 32.67 26.38
CA LYS A 17 46.35 33.30 25.68
C LYS A 17 45.27 33.83 26.62
N GLY A 18 45.43 33.79 27.94
CA GLY A 18 44.45 34.26 28.91
C GLY A 18 43.17 33.47 29.02
N MET A 19 43.11 32.26 28.44
CA MET A 19 41.92 31.43 28.42
C MET A 19 41.74 30.59 29.69
N THR A 20 40.48 30.39 30.12
CA THR A 20 40.15 29.37 31.15
C THR A 20 40.05 27.99 30.51
N GLN A 21 40.08 26.92 31.32
CA GLN A 21 39.80 25.55 30.81
C GLN A 21 38.41 25.46 30.16
N LYS A 22 37.45 26.21 30.67
CA LYS A 22 36.08 26.26 30.16
C LYS A 22 36.01 26.95 28.79
N ASP A 23 36.79 28.01 28.58
CA ASP A 23 36.85 28.74 27.32
C ASP A 23 37.45 27.88 26.22
N LEU A 24 38.55 27.18 26.50
CA LEU A 24 39.16 26.24 25.56
C LEU A 24 38.23 25.08 25.25
N ALA A 25 37.55 24.53 26.24
CA ALA A 25 36.58 23.48 26.08
C ALA A 25 35.38 23.91 25.22
N GLY A 26 34.87 25.13 25.40
CA GLY A 26 33.80 25.73 24.62
C GLY A 26 34.17 25.87 23.15
N GLN A 27 35.38 26.34 22.82
CA GLN A 27 35.86 26.46 21.44
C GLN A 27 36.02 25.09 20.74
N LEU A 28 36.35 24.07 21.51
CA LEU A 28 36.51 22.69 21.01
C LEU A 28 35.19 21.87 21.05
N HIS A 29 34.10 22.44 21.56
CA HIS A 29 32.82 21.74 21.77
C HIS A 29 32.94 20.47 22.63
N ILE A 30 33.74 20.53 23.67
CA ILE A 30 33.97 19.43 24.64
C ILE A 30 33.73 19.90 26.10
N THR A 31 33.88 19.00 27.04
CA THR A 31 33.76 19.35 28.47
C THR A 31 35.06 19.91 29.04
N ASP A 32 34.96 20.84 29.99
CA ASP A 32 36.09 21.38 30.78
C ASP A 32 36.87 20.27 31.53
N ARG A 33 36.17 19.20 31.94
CA ARG A 33 36.77 18.01 32.53
C ARG A 33 37.74 17.30 31.59
N ALA A 34 37.46 17.28 30.29
CA ALA A 34 38.34 16.69 29.27
C ALA A 34 39.65 17.49 29.20
N VAL A 35 39.53 18.81 29.05
CA VAL A 35 40.70 19.71 29.06
C VAL A 35 41.50 19.55 30.35
N SER A 36 40.83 19.49 31.51
CA SER A 36 41.49 19.27 32.80
C SER A 36 42.26 17.94 32.88
N LYS A 37 41.72 16.85 32.30
CA LYS A 37 42.41 15.56 32.23
C LYS A 37 43.65 15.62 31.34
N TRP A 38 43.57 16.32 30.20
CA TRP A 38 44.71 16.53 29.32
C TRP A 38 45.81 17.28 30.02
N GLU A 39 45.50 18.43 30.66
CA GLU A 39 46.49 19.27 31.35
C GLU A 39 47.15 18.59 32.53
N ARG A 40 46.52 17.55 33.10
CA ARG A 40 47.12 16.72 34.18
C ARG A 40 47.83 15.49 33.64
N GLY A 41 47.88 15.29 32.32
CA GLY A 41 48.51 14.12 31.71
C GLY A 41 47.74 12.80 31.86
N ILE A 42 46.47 12.83 32.34
CA ILE A 42 45.68 11.63 32.60
C ILE A 42 45.18 10.99 31.29
N SER A 43 44.91 11.81 30.27
CA SER A 43 44.53 11.37 28.94
C SER A 43 45.08 12.32 27.87
N ALA A 44 45.23 11.83 26.66
CA ALA A 44 45.56 12.65 25.51
C ALA A 44 44.27 13.21 24.83
N PRO A 45 44.37 14.32 24.09
CA PRO A 45 43.35 14.73 23.15
C PRO A 45 43.15 13.67 22.08
N ASP A 46 41.90 13.53 21.59
CA ASP A 46 41.61 12.71 20.40
C ASP A 46 42.30 13.28 19.16
N ILE A 47 42.71 12.42 18.23
CA ILE A 47 43.36 12.80 16.99
C ILE A 47 42.55 13.84 16.21
N SER A 48 41.21 13.70 16.24
CA SER A 48 40.30 14.62 15.58
C SER A 48 40.30 16.04 16.17
N LEU A 49 40.77 16.21 17.41
CA LEU A 49 40.85 17.47 18.12
C LEU A 49 42.21 18.13 18.04
N LEU A 50 43.24 17.43 17.56
CA LEU A 50 44.60 17.98 17.49
C LEU A 50 44.71 19.19 16.56
N GLU A 51 44.03 19.17 15.43
CA GLU A 51 44.05 20.27 14.46
C GLU A 51 43.30 21.51 14.98
N PRO A 52 42.03 21.41 15.43
CA PRO A 52 41.36 22.55 16.07
C PRO A 52 42.14 23.10 17.28
N LEU A 53 42.75 22.21 18.08
CA LEU A 53 43.56 22.59 19.24
C LEU A 53 44.83 23.34 18.84
N SER A 54 45.50 22.91 17.76
CA SER A 54 46.68 23.57 17.20
C SER A 54 46.35 24.98 16.70
N GLU A 55 45.23 25.15 16.02
CA GLU A 55 44.76 26.46 15.53
C GLU A 55 44.44 27.41 16.69
N ILE A 56 43.68 26.92 17.70
CA ILE A 56 43.31 27.73 18.86
C ILE A 56 44.56 28.13 19.66
N LEU A 57 45.49 27.21 19.87
CA LEU A 57 46.70 27.46 20.68
C LEU A 57 47.82 28.15 19.89
N GLY A 58 47.73 28.16 18.53
CA GLY A 58 48.72 28.83 17.68
C GLY A 58 50.03 28.07 17.57
N VAL A 59 50.01 26.75 17.62
CA VAL A 59 51.18 25.86 17.52
C VAL A 59 50.91 24.76 16.50
N SER A 60 51.95 24.11 16.00
CA SER A 60 51.77 23.01 15.07
C SER A 60 51.27 21.73 15.78
N VAL A 61 50.57 20.87 15.04
CA VAL A 61 50.14 19.54 15.52
C VAL A 61 51.32 18.69 15.97
N VAL A 62 52.48 18.86 15.32
CA VAL A 62 53.74 18.15 15.68
C VAL A 62 54.26 18.59 17.04
N GLU A 63 54.23 19.88 17.35
CA GLU A 63 54.59 20.42 18.66
C GLU A 63 53.68 19.92 19.76
N LEU A 64 52.38 19.89 19.49
CA LEU A 64 51.39 19.30 20.41
C LEU A 64 51.68 17.82 20.69
N ILE A 65 52.01 17.04 19.68
CA ILE A 65 52.29 15.60 19.80
C ILE A 65 53.61 15.38 20.56
N ARG A 66 54.62 16.21 20.31
CA ARG A 66 55.92 16.15 21.01
C ARG A 66 55.85 16.71 22.45
N GLY A 67 54.90 17.62 22.69
CA GLY A 67 54.78 18.30 23.98
C GLY A 67 55.85 19.35 24.22
N GLU A 68 56.50 19.83 23.16
CA GLU A 68 57.62 20.79 23.20
C GLU A 68 57.50 21.74 22.01
N LEU A 69 57.74 23.03 22.22
CA LEU A 69 57.86 24.04 21.17
C LEU A 69 59.19 23.80 20.42
N ALA A 70 59.11 23.66 19.11
CA ALA A 70 60.31 23.46 18.30
C ALA A 70 61.02 24.82 18.05
N GLU A 71 62.27 24.91 18.36
CA GLU A 71 63.13 26.02 17.91
C GLU A 71 63.42 25.94 16.40
N SER A 72 62.43 26.07 15.56
CA SER A 72 62.41 25.86 14.09
C SER A 72 62.13 24.41 13.64
N ALA A 73 60.88 23.98 13.59
CA ALA A 73 60.49 22.76 12.87
C ALA A 73 60.50 23.03 11.34
N ALA A 74 61.22 22.20 10.59
CA ALA A 74 61.25 22.29 9.13
C ALA A 74 59.82 22.11 8.53
N PRO A 75 59.39 22.91 7.56
CA PRO A 75 58.02 22.89 6.98
C PRO A 75 57.63 21.53 6.38
N GLU A 76 58.60 20.68 6.08
CA GLU A 76 58.37 19.33 5.53
C GLU A 76 57.75 18.34 6.54
N ALA A 77 58.06 18.43 7.83
CA ALA A 77 57.53 17.53 8.86
C ALA A 77 56.06 17.85 9.18
N GLU A 78 55.65 19.08 9.05
CA GLU A 78 54.28 19.54 9.28
C GLU A 78 53.37 19.15 8.11
N SER A 79 53.87 19.25 6.88
CA SER A 79 53.11 18.82 5.69
C SER A 79 52.84 17.32 5.68
N ALA A 80 53.83 16.50 6.03
CA ALA A 80 53.70 15.04 6.14
C ALA A 80 52.73 14.61 7.26
N ALA A 81 52.70 15.33 8.39
CA ALA A 81 51.74 15.06 9.46
C ALA A 81 50.29 15.41 9.06
N ARG A 82 50.09 16.52 8.34
CA ARG A 82 48.75 16.90 7.83
C ARG A 82 48.25 15.90 6.79
N GLU A 83 49.07 15.46 5.85
CA GLU A 83 48.73 14.49 4.82
C GLU A 83 48.30 13.13 5.42
N THR A 84 48.99 12.64 6.46
CA THR A 84 48.62 11.40 7.15
C THR A 84 47.32 11.52 7.93
N LEU A 85 46.99 12.67 8.52
CA LEU A 85 45.74 12.95 9.19
C LEU A 85 44.57 13.02 8.20
N ASP A 86 44.76 13.67 7.06
CA ASP A 86 43.73 13.77 6.03
C ASP A 86 43.47 12.44 5.35
N TYR A 87 44.48 11.63 5.14
CA TYR A 87 44.31 10.25 4.65
C TYR A 87 43.46 9.42 5.62
N SER A 88 43.79 9.45 6.91
CA SER A 88 43.05 8.72 7.96
C SER A 88 41.58 9.16 8.05
N ARG A 89 41.32 10.47 7.96
CA ARG A 89 39.95 11.03 7.96
C ARG A 89 39.16 10.62 6.75
N SER A 90 39.79 10.61 5.55
CA SER A 90 39.14 10.22 4.31
C SER A 90 38.75 8.75 4.33
N GLU A 91 39.59 7.88 4.87
CA GLU A 91 39.36 6.45 4.98
C GLU A 91 38.21 6.14 5.96
N LEU A 92 38.15 6.82 7.10
CA LEU A 92 37.04 6.69 8.07
C LEU A 92 35.72 7.16 7.48
N ARG A 93 35.73 8.28 6.74
CA ARG A 93 34.51 8.78 6.04
C ARG A 93 34.03 7.82 4.95
N ARG A 94 34.93 7.19 4.21
CA ARG A 94 34.59 6.17 3.20
C ARG A 94 33.94 4.93 3.85
N ARG A 95 34.52 4.41 4.93
CA ARG A 95 33.99 3.24 5.67
C ARG A 95 32.61 3.53 6.27
N THR A 96 32.40 4.69 6.85
CA THR A 96 31.10 5.07 7.43
C THR A 96 30.03 5.27 6.34
N ARG A 97 30.38 5.83 5.18
CA ARG A 97 29.46 5.98 4.05
C ARG A 97 29.06 4.61 3.49
N THR A 98 30.00 3.70 3.29
CA THR A 98 29.69 2.35 2.77
C THR A 98 28.83 1.55 3.75
N LEU A 99 29.10 1.66 5.05
CA LEU A 99 28.27 1.02 6.08
C LEU A 99 26.84 1.58 6.08
N ARG A 100 26.69 2.90 6.06
CA ARG A 100 25.36 3.55 5.97
C ARG A 100 24.61 3.15 4.71
N LEU A 101 25.28 3.10 3.54
CA LEU A 101 24.68 2.67 2.29
C LEU A 101 24.20 1.20 2.37
N ARG A 102 25.02 0.33 2.96
CA ARG A 102 24.66 -1.08 3.18
C ARG A 102 23.43 -1.23 4.07
N HIS A 103 23.37 -0.51 5.21
CA HIS A 103 22.19 -0.54 6.08
C HIS A 103 20.94 0.00 5.38
N LEU A 104 21.09 1.05 4.55
CA LEU A 104 19.99 1.63 3.78
C LEU A 104 19.46 0.64 2.73
N LEU A 105 20.35 -0.07 2.04
CA LEU A 105 19.96 -1.12 1.08
C LEU A 105 19.28 -2.31 1.76
N ILE A 106 19.78 -2.74 2.93
CA ILE A 106 19.15 -3.80 3.71
C ILE A 106 17.75 -3.38 4.19
N ALA A 107 17.61 -2.15 4.71
CA ALA A 107 16.32 -1.61 5.13
C ALA A 107 15.33 -1.52 3.96
N LEU A 108 15.78 -1.04 2.80
CA LEU A 108 14.97 -0.99 1.58
C LEU A 108 14.53 -2.40 1.14
N GLY A 109 15.46 -3.35 1.15
CA GLY A 109 15.16 -4.75 0.83
C GLY A 109 14.13 -5.37 1.80
N ALA A 110 14.25 -5.08 3.10
CA ALA A 110 13.29 -5.54 4.10
C ALA A 110 11.89 -4.93 3.89
N VAL A 111 11.80 -3.65 3.56
CA VAL A 111 10.53 -2.97 3.24
C VAL A 111 9.89 -3.58 1.98
N LEU A 112 10.68 -3.80 0.93
CA LEU A 112 10.20 -4.43 -0.31
C LEU A 112 9.70 -5.86 -0.07
N LEU A 113 10.43 -6.64 0.73
CA LEU A 113 10.01 -7.99 1.10
C LEU A 113 8.72 -7.98 1.92
N ALA A 114 8.60 -7.08 2.90
CA ALA A 114 7.38 -6.92 3.68
C ALA A 114 6.18 -6.52 2.81
N ALA A 115 6.38 -5.60 1.87
CA ALA A 115 5.35 -5.21 0.91
C ALA A 115 4.92 -6.38 0.01
N LEU A 116 5.87 -7.19 -0.47
CA LEU A 116 5.60 -8.36 -1.29
C LEU A 116 4.82 -9.43 -0.50
N VAL A 117 5.21 -9.70 0.74
CA VAL A 117 4.49 -10.63 1.63
C VAL A 117 3.08 -10.12 1.92
N CYS A 118 2.93 -8.82 2.21
CA CYS A 118 1.62 -8.21 2.43
C CYS A 118 0.74 -8.30 1.17
N PHE A 119 1.28 -7.99 -0.01
CA PHE A 119 0.59 -8.12 -1.28
C PHE A 119 0.16 -9.57 -1.55
N ALA A 120 1.05 -10.54 -1.34
CA ALA A 120 0.74 -11.95 -1.50
C ALA A 120 -0.35 -12.42 -0.52
N ALA A 121 -0.30 -11.97 0.73
CA ALA A 121 -1.31 -12.29 1.74
C ALA A 121 -2.68 -11.69 1.38
N LEU A 122 -2.72 -10.43 0.93
CA LEU A 122 -3.95 -9.77 0.48
C LEU A 122 -4.52 -10.44 -0.77
N SER A 123 -3.67 -10.79 -1.73
CA SER A 123 -4.07 -11.52 -2.94
C SER A 123 -4.62 -12.90 -2.61
N TYR A 124 -3.93 -13.65 -1.75
CA TYR A 124 -4.38 -14.98 -1.30
C TYR A 124 -5.68 -14.94 -0.50
N SER A 125 -5.87 -13.93 0.36
CA SER A 125 -7.11 -13.73 1.12
C SER A 125 -8.28 -13.22 0.27
N GLY A 126 -8.02 -12.83 -0.99
CA GLY A 126 -9.01 -12.28 -1.90
C GLY A 126 -9.40 -10.83 -1.63
N ARG A 127 -8.90 -10.20 -0.60
CA ARG A 127 -9.27 -8.81 -0.23
C ARG A 127 -8.99 -7.79 -1.33
N LEU A 128 -8.02 -8.03 -2.20
CA LEU A 128 -7.72 -7.18 -3.36
C LEU A 128 -8.78 -7.26 -4.47
N TYR A 129 -9.64 -8.28 -4.43
CA TYR A 129 -10.62 -8.56 -5.49
C TYR A 129 -12.05 -8.30 -5.06
N ILE A 130 -12.27 -7.82 -3.83
CA ILE A 130 -13.60 -7.42 -3.36
C ILE A 130 -13.99 -6.16 -4.13
N ILE A 131 -15.12 -6.22 -4.81
CA ILE A 131 -15.71 -5.10 -5.55
C ILE A 131 -16.99 -4.59 -4.88
N ASP A 132 -17.67 -5.46 -4.14
CA ASP A 132 -18.86 -5.09 -3.39
C ASP A 132 -19.02 -5.98 -2.15
N ASP A 133 -19.73 -5.49 -1.14
CA ASP A 133 -20.01 -6.21 0.11
C ASP A 133 -21.37 -5.73 0.63
N VAL A 134 -22.40 -6.51 0.37
CA VAL A 134 -23.79 -6.08 0.50
C VAL A 134 -24.51 -6.89 1.57
N ASP A 135 -24.89 -6.22 2.65
CA ASP A 135 -25.70 -6.81 3.72
C ASP A 135 -27.18 -6.90 3.32
N SER A 136 -27.85 -7.94 3.80
CA SER A 136 -29.31 -8.02 3.71
C SER A 136 -29.98 -6.91 4.54
N PRO A 137 -31.21 -6.48 4.22
CA PRO A 137 -31.88 -5.40 4.92
C PRO A 137 -32.06 -5.62 6.42
N ASP A 138 -32.15 -6.87 6.86
CA ASP A 138 -32.25 -7.27 8.27
C ASP A 138 -30.89 -7.50 8.94
N GLY A 139 -29.79 -7.42 8.20
CA GLY A 139 -28.42 -7.63 8.69
C GLY A 139 -28.07 -9.08 9.07
N THR A 140 -28.91 -10.06 8.72
CA THR A 140 -28.68 -11.47 9.05
C THR A 140 -27.80 -12.19 8.05
N ALA A 141 -27.74 -11.67 6.82
CA ALA A 141 -27.01 -12.24 5.70
C ALA A 141 -26.12 -11.19 5.01
N ASN A 142 -25.08 -11.67 4.34
CA ASN A 142 -24.13 -10.84 3.60
C ASN A 142 -23.69 -11.55 2.32
N VAL A 143 -23.53 -10.79 1.25
CA VAL A 143 -22.92 -11.24 -0.01
C VAL A 143 -21.70 -10.40 -0.31
N THR A 144 -20.53 -11.02 -0.20
CA THR A 144 -19.27 -10.41 -0.64
C THR A 144 -18.99 -10.77 -2.09
N VAL A 145 -18.82 -9.79 -2.96
CA VAL A 145 -18.58 -9.94 -4.39
C VAL A 145 -17.12 -9.76 -4.73
N TYR A 146 -16.56 -10.69 -5.49
CA TYR A 146 -15.16 -10.66 -5.94
C TYR A 146 -15.09 -10.58 -7.46
N SER A 147 -14.14 -9.79 -7.99
CA SER A 147 -13.87 -9.65 -9.42
C SER A 147 -13.05 -10.79 -10.02
N LYS A 148 -12.83 -11.87 -9.29
CA LYS A 148 -12.04 -13.03 -9.72
C LYS A 148 -12.73 -14.35 -9.32
N GLY A 149 -12.59 -15.36 -10.17
CA GLY A 149 -13.02 -16.72 -9.86
C GLY A 149 -12.16 -17.33 -8.75
N PHE A 150 -12.75 -18.24 -7.96
CA PHE A 150 -12.01 -19.03 -6.99
C PHE A 150 -11.12 -20.06 -7.69
N SER A 151 -9.91 -20.29 -7.17
CA SER A 151 -9.07 -21.39 -7.62
C SER A 151 -9.70 -22.73 -7.25
N GLY A 152 -9.43 -23.77 -8.04
CA GLY A 152 -9.97 -25.13 -7.82
C GLY A 152 -9.61 -25.77 -6.47
N TRP A 153 -8.65 -25.20 -5.72
CA TRP A 153 -8.27 -25.65 -4.38
C TRP A 153 -8.99 -24.86 -3.26
N GLY A 154 -9.89 -23.95 -3.59
CA GLY A 154 -10.73 -23.23 -2.63
C GLY A 154 -10.05 -22.20 -1.73
N HIS A 155 -8.75 -21.96 -1.91
CA HIS A 155 -7.94 -21.08 -1.06
C HIS A 155 -7.26 -19.92 -1.80
N GLY A 156 -7.56 -19.71 -3.06
CA GLY A 156 -7.01 -18.62 -3.86
C GLY A 156 -7.94 -18.22 -4.99
N PHE A 157 -7.57 -17.18 -5.71
CA PHE A 157 -8.34 -16.65 -6.83
C PHE A 157 -7.67 -17.01 -8.16
N SER A 158 -8.51 -17.32 -9.16
CA SER A 158 -8.09 -17.53 -10.54
C SER A 158 -7.57 -16.22 -11.15
N THR A 159 -6.72 -16.32 -12.15
CA THR A 159 -6.33 -15.16 -12.99
C THR A 159 -7.37 -14.85 -14.06
N ARG A 160 -8.40 -15.71 -14.25
CA ARG A 160 -9.48 -15.49 -15.21
C ARG A 160 -10.45 -14.43 -14.69
N ASP A 161 -11.01 -13.67 -15.61
CA ASP A 161 -12.11 -12.75 -15.30
C ASP A 161 -13.35 -13.57 -14.95
N ALA A 162 -13.96 -13.25 -13.84
CA ALA A 162 -15.12 -13.93 -13.32
C ALA A 162 -15.69 -13.14 -12.15
N VAL A 163 -16.98 -13.32 -11.87
CA VAL A 163 -17.63 -12.80 -10.66
C VAL A 163 -17.84 -13.94 -9.68
N SER A 164 -17.30 -13.82 -8.49
CA SER A 164 -17.50 -14.80 -7.42
C SER A 164 -18.21 -14.17 -6.25
N LEU A 165 -19.22 -14.84 -5.76
CA LEU A 165 -19.99 -14.47 -4.59
C LEU A 165 -19.61 -15.36 -3.39
N VAL A 166 -19.43 -14.75 -2.23
CA VAL A 166 -19.38 -15.46 -0.96
C VAL A 166 -20.61 -15.09 -0.16
N LEU A 167 -21.49 -16.06 -0.03
CA LEU A 167 -22.73 -15.95 0.71
C LEU A 167 -22.47 -16.32 2.17
N ARG A 168 -22.87 -15.47 3.12
CA ARG A 168 -22.71 -15.70 4.55
C ARG A 168 -24.00 -15.40 5.28
N ASP A 169 -24.41 -16.33 6.11
CA ASP A 169 -25.43 -16.13 7.14
C ASP A 169 -24.87 -16.56 8.51
N SER A 170 -25.72 -16.56 9.53
CA SER A 170 -25.34 -16.98 10.89
C SER A 170 -24.94 -18.46 11.02
N SER A 171 -25.29 -19.29 10.04
CA SER A 171 -25.15 -20.77 10.08
C SER A 171 -24.35 -21.37 8.94
N SER A 172 -24.26 -20.71 7.79
CA SER A 172 -23.69 -21.27 6.58
C SER A 172 -22.80 -20.31 5.80
N ARG A 173 -21.99 -20.89 4.90
CA ARG A 173 -21.17 -20.16 3.95
C ARG A 173 -21.21 -20.84 2.59
N GLY A 174 -21.86 -20.17 1.63
CA GLY A 174 -21.90 -20.59 0.23
C GLY A 174 -20.86 -19.88 -0.63
N ARG A 175 -20.57 -20.44 -1.81
CA ARG A 175 -19.75 -19.82 -2.85
C ARG A 175 -20.33 -20.13 -4.21
N ILE A 176 -20.50 -19.10 -5.03
CA ILE A 176 -20.95 -19.21 -6.42
C ILE A 176 -19.94 -18.47 -7.29
N THR A 177 -19.66 -18.96 -8.50
CA THR A 177 -18.77 -18.31 -9.45
C THR A 177 -19.38 -18.33 -10.84
N TYR A 178 -19.46 -17.17 -11.44
CA TYR A 178 -19.87 -16.94 -12.83
C TYR A 178 -18.60 -16.62 -13.65
N GLY A 179 -18.37 -17.38 -14.71
CA GLY A 179 -17.19 -17.20 -15.57
C GLY A 179 -17.42 -16.16 -16.66
N ASP A 180 -16.31 -15.56 -17.11
CA ASP A 180 -16.26 -14.67 -18.28
C ASP A 180 -17.26 -13.49 -18.26
N CYS A 181 -17.56 -12.96 -17.08
CA CYS A 181 -18.48 -11.85 -16.88
C CYS A 181 -17.95 -10.79 -15.93
N ARG A 182 -18.61 -9.65 -15.89
CA ARG A 182 -18.36 -8.53 -14.98
C ARG A 182 -19.54 -8.28 -14.08
N TYR A 183 -19.29 -7.80 -12.88
CA TYR A 183 -20.33 -7.40 -11.93
C TYR A 183 -20.89 -6.04 -12.32
N ALA A 184 -22.22 -5.95 -12.39
CA ALA A 184 -22.96 -4.72 -12.67
C ALA A 184 -23.77 -4.22 -11.46
N GLY A 185 -24.18 -5.11 -10.55
CA GLY A 185 -24.88 -4.72 -9.32
C GLY A 185 -25.55 -5.88 -8.60
N LEU A 186 -25.88 -5.67 -7.31
CA LEU A 186 -26.62 -6.60 -6.48
C LEU A 186 -27.61 -5.83 -5.61
N TRP A 187 -28.87 -6.28 -5.60
CA TRP A 187 -29.96 -5.62 -4.87
C TRP A 187 -30.80 -6.63 -4.11
N TRP A 188 -30.77 -6.56 -2.80
CA TRP A 188 -31.63 -7.37 -1.95
C TRP A 188 -33.09 -6.94 -2.04
N ALA A 189 -33.99 -7.90 -1.98
CA ALA A 189 -35.39 -7.66 -1.71
C ALA A 189 -35.56 -7.10 -0.27
N PRO A 190 -36.54 -6.24 -0.02
CA PRO A 190 -36.76 -5.62 1.30
C PRO A 190 -36.88 -6.59 2.46
N ASP A 191 -37.40 -7.81 2.23
CA ASP A 191 -37.55 -8.87 3.23
C ASP A 191 -36.28 -9.72 3.45
N GLY A 192 -35.21 -9.50 2.66
CA GLY A 192 -33.97 -10.27 2.76
C GLY A 192 -34.06 -11.71 2.21
N SER A 193 -35.19 -12.13 1.65
CA SER A 193 -35.41 -13.51 1.19
C SER A 193 -34.71 -13.85 -0.14
N LYS A 194 -34.39 -12.84 -0.93
CA LYS A 194 -33.81 -12.98 -2.27
C LYS A 194 -33.08 -11.72 -2.71
N TYR A 195 -32.27 -11.83 -3.75
CA TYR A 195 -31.60 -10.70 -4.37
C TYR A 195 -31.51 -10.84 -5.90
N VAL A 196 -31.44 -9.70 -6.57
CA VAL A 196 -31.13 -9.64 -8.00
C VAL A 196 -29.65 -9.36 -8.16
N LEU A 197 -28.97 -10.13 -9.00
CA LEU A 197 -27.58 -9.96 -9.42
C LEU A 197 -27.57 -9.60 -10.90
N ALA A 198 -26.89 -8.54 -11.27
CA ALA A 198 -26.66 -8.14 -12.64
C ALA A 198 -25.22 -8.46 -13.06
N LEU A 199 -25.05 -9.14 -14.19
CA LEU A 199 -23.78 -9.56 -14.77
C LEU A 199 -23.68 -9.08 -16.21
N GLU A 200 -22.59 -8.42 -16.59
CA GLU A 200 -22.30 -8.03 -17.98
C GLU A 200 -21.48 -9.10 -18.68
N GLY A 201 -21.86 -9.46 -19.91
CA GLY A 201 -21.11 -10.38 -20.77
C GLY A 201 -21.27 -11.86 -20.44
N TRP A 202 -22.13 -12.22 -19.48
CA TRP A 202 -22.36 -13.62 -19.11
C TRP A 202 -22.99 -14.45 -20.22
N ASP A 203 -23.79 -13.81 -21.09
CA ASP A 203 -24.40 -14.41 -22.29
C ASP A 203 -23.40 -14.60 -23.44
N GLY A 204 -22.17 -14.06 -23.33
CA GLY A 204 -21.17 -14.09 -24.40
C GLY A 204 -21.32 -12.95 -25.42
N GLU A 205 -22.38 -12.16 -25.36
CA GLU A 205 -22.68 -11.08 -26.32
C GLU A 205 -22.38 -9.67 -25.73
N GLY A 206 -22.07 -9.60 -24.44
CA GLY A 206 -21.71 -8.35 -23.75
C GLY A 206 -22.91 -7.62 -23.17
N ASN A 207 -24.12 -8.23 -23.23
CA ASN A 207 -25.31 -7.67 -22.62
C ASN A 207 -25.31 -7.84 -21.09
N THR A 208 -26.22 -7.10 -20.43
CA THR A 208 -26.44 -7.26 -19.00
C THR A 208 -27.47 -8.36 -18.76
N SER A 209 -27.07 -9.41 -18.07
CA SER A 209 -27.94 -10.50 -17.65
C SER A 209 -28.36 -10.33 -16.19
N LEU A 210 -29.66 -10.54 -15.93
CA LEU A 210 -30.22 -10.47 -14.58
C LEU A 210 -30.48 -11.87 -14.02
N MET A 211 -29.95 -12.13 -12.82
CA MET A 211 -30.11 -13.38 -12.08
C MET A 211 -30.90 -13.11 -10.80
N LEU A 212 -32.00 -13.84 -10.60
CA LEU A 212 -32.72 -13.85 -9.34
C LEU A 212 -32.26 -15.03 -8.50
N ASN A 213 -31.79 -14.72 -7.29
CA ASN A 213 -31.27 -15.70 -6.36
C ASN A 213 -32.14 -15.70 -5.10
N TRP A 214 -32.62 -16.88 -4.69
CA TRP A 214 -33.31 -17.09 -3.42
C TRP A 214 -32.34 -17.48 -2.33
N TRP A 215 -32.46 -16.83 -1.19
CA TRP A 215 -31.52 -17.05 -0.09
C TRP A 215 -31.70 -18.39 0.60
N ASP A 216 -32.96 -18.78 0.85
CA ASP A 216 -33.29 -19.94 1.68
C ASP A 216 -32.89 -21.28 1.07
N ASP A 217 -33.05 -21.45 -0.23
CA ASP A 217 -32.76 -22.71 -0.94
C ASP A 217 -31.54 -22.63 -1.87
N ASN A 218 -30.90 -21.47 -1.91
CA ASN A 218 -29.78 -21.17 -2.80
C ASN A 218 -30.09 -21.50 -4.29
N SER A 219 -31.34 -21.37 -4.67
CA SER A 219 -31.77 -21.51 -6.05
C SER A 219 -31.53 -20.20 -6.81
N GLU A 220 -31.28 -20.34 -8.11
CA GLU A 220 -31.11 -19.21 -9.03
C GLU A 220 -31.98 -19.37 -10.27
N SER A 221 -32.41 -18.26 -10.83
CA SER A 221 -33.13 -18.21 -12.10
C SER A 221 -32.59 -17.09 -12.97
N ASN A 222 -32.29 -17.39 -14.22
CA ASN A 222 -32.04 -16.36 -15.21
C ASN A 222 -33.35 -15.61 -15.48
N LEU A 223 -33.37 -14.32 -15.13
CA LEU A 223 -34.56 -13.49 -15.29
C LEU A 223 -34.81 -13.10 -16.76
N ASP A 224 -33.77 -12.96 -17.57
CA ASP A 224 -33.89 -12.44 -18.94
C ASP A 224 -34.89 -13.25 -19.76
N PHE A 225 -34.86 -14.58 -19.66
CA PHE A 225 -35.83 -15.45 -20.32
C PHE A 225 -37.25 -15.20 -19.84
N TYR A 226 -37.45 -15.08 -18.53
CA TYR A 226 -38.80 -14.85 -17.97
C TYR A 226 -39.33 -13.46 -18.26
N LEU A 227 -38.41 -12.45 -18.18
CA LEU A 227 -38.75 -11.07 -18.50
C LEU A 227 -39.13 -10.91 -19.98
N SER A 228 -38.37 -11.55 -20.89
CA SER A 228 -38.68 -11.56 -22.32
C SER A 228 -40.04 -12.20 -22.60
N SER A 229 -40.31 -13.33 -21.96
CA SER A 229 -41.60 -14.03 -22.12
C SER A 229 -42.77 -13.19 -21.59
N ALA A 230 -42.63 -12.59 -20.41
CA ALA A 230 -43.64 -11.73 -19.81
C ALA A 230 -43.88 -10.46 -20.68
N ALA A 231 -42.79 -9.79 -21.05
CA ALA A 231 -42.84 -8.58 -21.86
C ALA A 231 -43.50 -8.81 -23.25
N TYR A 232 -43.15 -9.91 -23.91
CA TYR A 232 -43.75 -10.31 -25.17
C TYR A 232 -45.23 -10.61 -25.01
N SER A 233 -45.59 -11.39 -23.99
CA SER A 233 -47.00 -11.79 -23.73
C SER A 233 -47.89 -10.60 -23.37
N CYS A 234 -47.35 -9.58 -22.70
CA CYS A 234 -48.03 -8.33 -22.39
C CYS A 234 -48.13 -7.36 -23.57
N GLY A 235 -47.54 -7.68 -24.71
CA GLY A 235 -47.56 -6.85 -25.91
C GLY A 235 -46.86 -5.50 -25.71
N LEU A 236 -45.67 -5.49 -25.13
CA LEU A 236 -44.89 -4.26 -24.98
C LEU A 236 -44.70 -3.59 -26.34
N PRO A 237 -44.74 -2.24 -26.40
CA PRO A 237 -44.57 -1.52 -27.66
C PRO A 237 -43.26 -1.91 -28.35
N GLY A 238 -43.36 -2.51 -29.54
CA GLY A 238 -42.24 -2.95 -30.36
C GLY A 238 -41.89 -4.42 -30.27
N SER A 239 -42.62 -5.22 -29.44
CA SER A 239 -42.40 -6.69 -29.36
C SER A 239 -42.62 -7.44 -30.68
N GLY A 240 -43.35 -6.84 -31.63
CA GLY A 240 -43.60 -7.48 -32.93
C GLY A 240 -44.36 -8.80 -32.83
N ASP A 241 -44.28 -9.62 -33.89
CA ASP A 241 -44.92 -10.93 -33.96
C ASP A 241 -43.92 -12.09 -33.79
N ASP A 242 -42.62 -11.83 -33.64
CA ASP A 242 -41.56 -12.81 -33.49
C ASP A 242 -40.89 -12.69 -32.10
N TYR A 243 -41.16 -13.71 -31.27
CA TYR A 243 -40.62 -13.79 -29.91
C TYR A 243 -39.08 -13.82 -29.87
N TRP A 244 -38.47 -14.60 -30.77
CA TRP A 244 -37.02 -14.76 -30.75
C TRP A 244 -36.31 -13.48 -31.20
N LEU A 245 -36.87 -12.81 -32.21
CA LEU A 245 -36.35 -11.51 -32.62
C LEU A 245 -36.48 -10.47 -31.51
N PHE A 246 -37.57 -10.51 -30.73
CA PHE A 246 -37.74 -9.66 -29.57
C PHE A 246 -36.74 -10.00 -28.47
N HIS A 247 -36.59 -11.29 -28.15
CA HIS A 247 -35.68 -11.77 -27.10
C HIS A 247 -34.23 -11.38 -27.38
N ASP A 248 -33.74 -11.50 -28.58
CA ASP A 248 -32.38 -11.21 -28.99
C ASP A 248 -32.05 -9.70 -29.07
N ASN A 249 -33.07 -8.83 -29.11
CA ASN A 249 -32.91 -7.39 -29.26
C ASN A 249 -33.38 -6.56 -28.06
N VAL A 250 -33.78 -7.21 -26.97
CA VAL A 250 -34.21 -6.52 -25.75
C VAL A 250 -33.16 -6.64 -24.66
N GLU A 251 -32.81 -5.51 -24.06
CA GLU A 251 -31.97 -5.44 -22.85
C GLU A 251 -32.83 -5.05 -21.66
N PHE A 252 -32.71 -5.80 -20.56
CA PHE A 252 -33.38 -5.50 -19.31
C PHE A 252 -32.39 -5.00 -18.26
N ARG A 253 -32.87 -4.05 -17.44
CA ARG A 253 -32.11 -3.57 -16.28
C ARG A 253 -33.02 -3.49 -15.08
N PHE A 254 -32.54 -3.98 -13.96
CA PHE A 254 -33.18 -3.82 -12.67
C PHE A 254 -33.16 -2.36 -12.23
N VAL A 255 -34.29 -1.85 -11.75
CA VAL A 255 -34.40 -0.47 -11.25
C VAL A 255 -34.55 -0.46 -9.72
N GLN A 256 -35.58 -1.16 -9.23
CA GLN A 256 -35.84 -1.24 -7.79
C GLN A 256 -36.82 -2.35 -7.44
N TRP A 257 -36.81 -2.78 -6.19
CA TRP A 257 -37.87 -3.60 -5.61
C TRP A 257 -39.07 -2.74 -5.21
N ALA A 258 -40.25 -3.33 -5.26
CA ALA A 258 -41.42 -2.84 -4.53
C ALA A 258 -41.28 -3.20 -3.04
N GLY A 259 -42.05 -2.52 -2.18
CA GLY A 259 -42.01 -2.78 -0.73
C GLY A 259 -42.56 -4.15 -0.31
N ASP A 260 -43.22 -4.88 -1.23
CA ASP A 260 -43.76 -6.22 -1.00
C ASP A 260 -42.74 -7.35 -1.23
N SER A 261 -41.54 -7.03 -1.70
CA SER A 261 -40.48 -8.01 -2.04
C SER A 261 -40.86 -9.04 -3.13
N GLU A 262 -42.00 -8.89 -3.75
CA GLU A 262 -42.48 -9.78 -4.81
C GLU A 262 -42.44 -9.12 -6.20
N ASN A 263 -42.67 -7.81 -6.22
CA ASN A 263 -42.67 -7.03 -7.45
C ASN A 263 -41.33 -6.25 -7.61
N MET A 264 -40.81 -6.25 -8.82
CA MET A 264 -39.64 -5.47 -9.19
C MET A 264 -39.94 -4.58 -10.40
N LEU A 265 -39.43 -3.37 -10.37
CA LEU A 265 -39.46 -2.45 -11.50
C LEU A 265 -38.27 -2.76 -12.40
N ILE A 266 -38.57 -3.08 -13.64
CA ILE A 266 -37.59 -3.39 -14.69
C ILE A 266 -37.70 -2.30 -15.76
N SER A 267 -36.55 -1.75 -16.16
CA SER A 267 -36.46 -0.98 -17.40
C SER A 267 -36.07 -1.90 -18.54
N TYR A 268 -36.55 -1.60 -19.73
CA TYR A 268 -36.16 -2.29 -20.94
C TYR A 268 -35.74 -1.32 -22.02
N THR A 269 -34.83 -1.76 -22.87
CA THR A 269 -34.47 -1.11 -24.13
C THR A 269 -34.55 -2.12 -25.22
N LEU A 270 -35.39 -1.86 -26.23
CA LEU A 270 -35.58 -2.70 -27.40
C LEU A 270 -35.02 -2.01 -28.63
N GLU A 271 -34.05 -2.61 -29.29
CA GLU A 271 -33.53 -2.15 -30.56
C GLU A 271 -34.34 -2.79 -31.70
N ALA A 272 -35.08 -1.96 -32.45
CA ALA A 272 -35.80 -2.43 -33.62
C ALA A 272 -34.84 -2.65 -34.82
N PRO A 273 -35.20 -3.52 -35.79
CA PRO A 273 -34.36 -3.81 -36.95
C PRO A 273 -34.05 -2.59 -37.82
N ASP A 274 -34.80 -1.50 -37.69
CA ASP A 274 -34.56 -0.23 -38.37
C ASP A 274 -33.55 0.70 -37.63
N GLY A 275 -32.99 0.23 -36.54
CA GLY A 275 -32.05 0.99 -35.70
C GLY A 275 -32.73 1.98 -34.76
N THR A 276 -34.05 1.95 -34.62
CA THR A 276 -34.75 2.77 -33.61
C THR A 276 -34.77 2.05 -32.28
N ALA A 277 -34.33 2.74 -31.21
CA ALA A 277 -34.41 2.22 -29.85
C ALA A 277 -35.69 2.68 -29.17
N ARG A 278 -36.37 1.77 -28.50
CA ARG A 278 -37.52 2.06 -27.64
C ARG A 278 -37.21 1.61 -26.24
N SER A 279 -37.56 2.42 -25.26
CA SER A 279 -37.32 2.11 -23.83
C SER A 279 -38.56 2.40 -23.01
N GLY A 280 -38.70 1.69 -21.91
CA GLY A 280 -39.79 1.87 -20.97
C GLY A 280 -39.54 1.13 -19.66
N TYR A 281 -40.62 1.05 -18.88
CA TYR A 281 -40.58 0.37 -17.59
C TYR A 281 -41.81 -0.47 -17.42
N PHE A 282 -41.68 -1.59 -16.68
CA PHE A 282 -42.81 -2.41 -16.26
C PHE A 282 -42.53 -3.05 -14.89
N TRP A 283 -43.60 -3.39 -14.19
CA TRP A 283 -43.51 -4.14 -12.95
C TRP A 283 -43.60 -5.64 -13.27
N TYR A 284 -42.64 -6.40 -12.75
CA TYR A 284 -42.60 -7.85 -12.88
C TYR A 284 -42.78 -8.51 -11.53
N ASN A 285 -43.71 -9.45 -11.41
CA ASN A 285 -43.89 -10.23 -10.18
C ASN A 285 -43.07 -11.52 -10.28
N CYS A 286 -42.09 -11.67 -9.37
CA CYS A 286 -41.15 -12.78 -9.38
C CYS A 286 -41.74 -14.11 -8.83
N ILE A 287 -42.93 -14.07 -8.25
CA ILE A 287 -43.62 -15.26 -7.70
C ILE A 287 -44.61 -15.85 -8.71
N THR A 288 -45.43 -15.00 -9.30
CA THR A 288 -46.50 -15.44 -10.22
C THR A 288 -46.06 -15.50 -11.68
N LYS A 289 -44.86 -14.94 -11.98
CA LYS A 289 -44.19 -14.88 -13.32
C LYS A 289 -45.03 -14.24 -14.41
#